data_6cef7aa2a13daa8718e89b55ed754c6e
#
_entry.id   6cef7aa2a13daa8718e89b55ed754c6e
#
_cell.length_a   1.000
_cell.length_b   1.000
_cell.length_c   1.000
_cell.angle_alpha   90.00
_cell.angle_beta   90.00
_cell.angle_gamma   90.00
#
_symmetry.space_group_name_H-M   'P 1'
#
loop_
_entity.id
_entity.type
_entity.pdbx_description
1 polymer ?
#
loop_
_entity_poly.entity_id
_entity_poly.type
_entity_poly.pdbx_seq_one_letter_code
_entity_poly.pdbx_strand_id
1 'polypeptide(L)'
;MNTSIYQNIATRTAGDIYIGVVGPVRTGKSTFIKRFMETQIIPNIDNVYRRERARDELPQSGSGRTVMTAEPKFVPEEAAQIQLEGGAAFSVRLIDCVGYMVRGALGQTEDDQPRMVTTPWYDHPIPMTEAAEIGTRKVIAEHSTIGIVITTDGSISDIPREDYLEPEERVIRELQELGKPFIVLLNSEDPKSDRTLALAGDIASRYQVKCVPVNCLRLEEEDVGEILKAVLYEFPMRELDIFLPSWVDALPGEHPVKAGIYDAIRQSMAELHHIREIDGAVKKLGENENISEALITAIDLGTGVAAARVSLPREMFYRTLSEQSGFDVGDDGDLMSLLTKLAGVKTEYDKVAGALRDVRETGYGIVVPGIDELKLEEPEIMKQGGRYGVRLKASAPSIHMIRADIETAVSPIVGNEKQSEDMVNYLLLEFEGDTSKIWQSNIFGRSFHEVVSDDLQTKLKRMPEDARKKLQETLTRIINEGSGGLICIIL
;
A
#
# COMPACT_ATOMS: atom_id res chain seq x y z
N MET A 1 24.98 4.03 24.82
CA MET A 1 24.47 3.06 23.83
C MET A 1 23.18 3.59 23.21
N ASN A 2 23.06 3.61 21.90
CA ASN A 2 21.82 4.06 21.25
C ASN A 2 20.74 2.96 21.36
N THR A 3 19.96 3.02 22.43
CA THR A 3 18.95 2.03 22.83
C THR A 3 18.01 1.62 21.68
N SER A 4 17.59 2.58 20.84
CA SER A 4 16.69 2.36 19.71
C SER A 4 17.28 1.44 18.63
N ILE A 5 18.55 1.60 18.27
CA ILE A 5 19.21 0.79 17.23
C ILE A 5 19.34 -0.66 17.68
N TYR A 6 19.78 -0.91 18.90
CA TYR A 6 19.90 -2.26 19.45
C TYR A 6 18.54 -2.95 19.61
N GLN A 7 17.51 -2.21 19.99
CA GLN A 7 16.15 -2.73 20.08
C GLN A 7 15.63 -3.15 18.71
N ASN A 8 15.87 -2.35 17.67
CA ASN A 8 15.49 -2.68 16.31
C ASN A 8 16.19 -3.93 15.80
N ILE A 9 17.53 -4.05 16.02
CA ILE A 9 18.28 -5.24 15.64
C ILE A 9 17.79 -6.46 16.41
N ALA A 10 17.60 -6.34 17.72
CA ALA A 10 17.06 -7.42 18.55
C ALA A 10 15.69 -7.92 18.05
N THR A 11 14.82 -7.01 17.66
CA THR A 11 13.52 -7.37 17.04
C THR A 11 13.70 -8.14 15.73
N ARG A 12 14.68 -7.73 14.90
CA ARG A 12 15.01 -8.40 13.64
C ARG A 12 15.59 -9.80 13.80
N THR A 13 16.37 -10.01 14.87
CA THR A 13 17.15 -11.23 15.12
C THR A 13 16.54 -12.10 16.23
N ALA A 14 15.31 -11.85 16.64
CA ALA A 14 14.62 -12.56 17.72
C ALA A 14 15.38 -12.51 19.08
N GLY A 15 16.12 -11.45 19.33
CA GLY A 15 16.86 -11.23 20.58
C GLY A 15 18.32 -11.66 20.52
N ASP A 16 18.79 -12.32 19.47
CA ASP A 16 20.17 -12.81 19.33
C ASP A 16 20.94 -12.01 18.28
N ILE A 17 21.83 -11.11 18.71
CA ILE A 17 22.68 -10.29 17.85
C ILE A 17 24.03 -10.95 17.69
N TYR A 18 24.13 -11.91 16.78
CA TYR A 18 25.36 -12.63 16.49
C TYR A 18 26.03 -12.08 15.23
N ILE A 19 27.15 -11.39 15.39
CA ILE A 19 27.83 -10.66 14.31
C ILE A 19 29.01 -11.47 13.81
N GLY A 20 28.91 -12.01 12.60
CA GLY A 20 30.03 -12.64 11.90
C GLY A 20 30.94 -11.60 11.26
N VAL A 21 32.19 -11.46 11.80
CA VAL A 21 33.15 -10.53 11.24
C VAL A 21 34.09 -11.28 10.30
N VAL A 22 34.00 -11.01 9.03
CA VAL A 22 34.67 -11.73 7.95
C VAL A 22 35.43 -10.79 7.02
N GLY A 23 36.16 -11.34 6.08
CA GLY A 23 36.92 -10.56 5.11
C GLY A 23 38.31 -11.12 4.91
N PRO A 24 39.15 -10.53 4.06
CA PRO A 24 40.53 -10.93 3.84
C PRO A 24 41.36 -10.86 5.13
N VAL A 25 42.42 -11.64 5.23
CA VAL A 25 43.30 -11.56 6.38
C VAL A 25 43.96 -10.18 6.45
N ARG A 26 44.31 -9.73 7.66
CA ARG A 26 45.01 -8.46 7.90
C ARG A 26 44.22 -7.18 7.57
N THR A 27 42.90 -7.26 7.45
CA THR A 27 42.04 -6.09 7.22
C THR A 27 41.59 -5.39 8.50
N GLY A 28 42.00 -5.90 9.70
CA GLY A 28 41.64 -5.27 10.97
C GLY A 28 40.42 -5.89 11.67
N LYS A 29 39.99 -7.11 11.30
CA LYS A 29 38.84 -7.80 11.92
C LYS A 29 38.90 -7.89 13.43
N SER A 30 39.98 -8.47 13.96
CA SER A 30 40.17 -8.62 15.41
C SER A 30 40.30 -7.27 16.13
N THR A 31 40.84 -6.24 15.46
CA THR A 31 40.88 -4.86 15.98
C THR A 31 39.45 -4.27 16.09
N PHE A 32 38.65 -4.45 15.07
CA PHE A 32 37.24 -4.03 15.07
C PHE A 32 36.49 -4.73 16.21
N ILE A 33 36.58 -6.06 16.32
CA ILE A 33 35.90 -6.84 17.36
C ILE A 33 36.32 -6.34 18.75
N LYS A 34 37.62 -6.16 18.98
CA LYS A 34 38.12 -5.64 20.25
C LYS A 34 37.51 -4.28 20.58
N ARG A 35 37.56 -3.33 19.64
CA ARG A 35 37.03 -1.97 19.86
C ARG A 35 35.52 -1.95 20.04
N PHE A 36 34.78 -2.73 19.24
CA PHE A 36 33.34 -2.89 19.39
C PHE A 36 32.99 -3.43 20.79
N MET A 37 33.69 -4.45 21.26
CA MET A 37 33.48 -5.01 22.59
C MET A 37 33.81 -4.01 23.71
N GLU A 38 34.93 -3.31 23.60
CA GLU A 38 35.39 -2.33 24.58
C GLU A 38 34.47 -1.12 24.69
N THR A 39 33.92 -0.65 23.56
CA THR A 39 33.08 0.57 23.50
C THR A 39 31.61 0.29 23.78
N GLN A 40 31.07 -0.83 23.33
CA GLN A 40 29.64 -1.08 23.35
C GLN A 40 29.21 -2.20 24.30
N ILE A 41 29.92 -3.30 24.38
CA ILE A 41 29.41 -4.50 25.06
C ILE A 41 29.92 -4.59 26.51
N ILE A 42 31.22 -4.54 26.72
CA ILE A 42 31.81 -4.69 28.04
C ILE A 42 31.29 -3.67 29.06
N PRO A 43 31.12 -2.37 28.73
CA PRO A 43 30.59 -1.39 29.66
C PRO A 43 29.12 -1.69 30.10
N ASN A 44 28.36 -2.39 29.28
CA ASN A 44 26.93 -2.68 29.50
C ASN A 44 26.66 -4.10 30.04
N ILE A 45 27.70 -4.85 30.43
CA ILE A 45 27.56 -6.11 31.15
C ILE A 45 27.38 -5.81 32.65
N ASP A 46 26.25 -6.11 33.24
CA ASP A 46 25.97 -5.82 34.65
C ASP A 46 26.84 -6.63 35.61
N ASN A 47 27.06 -7.92 35.29
CA ASN A 47 27.79 -8.83 36.15
C ASN A 47 29.30 -8.62 36.02
N VAL A 48 29.97 -8.24 37.12
CA VAL A 48 31.41 -7.92 37.14
C VAL A 48 32.25 -9.12 36.69
N TYR A 49 31.96 -10.33 37.12
CA TYR A 49 32.74 -11.53 36.73
C TYR A 49 32.59 -11.85 35.25
N ARG A 50 31.38 -11.70 34.69
CA ARG A 50 31.17 -11.87 33.23
C ARG A 50 31.87 -10.77 32.45
N ARG A 51 31.92 -9.55 32.98
CA ARG A 51 32.62 -8.41 32.36
C ARG A 51 34.11 -8.62 32.28
N GLU A 52 34.75 -9.08 33.39
CA GLU A 52 36.16 -9.42 33.44
C GLU A 52 36.48 -10.57 32.46
N ARG A 53 35.68 -11.64 32.50
CA ARG A 53 35.84 -12.77 31.55
C ARG A 53 35.76 -12.32 30.09
N ALA A 54 34.76 -11.51 29.75
CA ALA A 54 34.59 -10.97 28.39
C ALA A 54 35.78 -10.10 27.96
N ARG A 55 36.46 -9.42 28.93
CA ARG A 55 37.69 -8.66 28.69
C ARG A 55 38.90 -9.56 28.43
N ASP A 56 39.01 -10.68 29.14
CA ASP A 56 40.10 -11.65 28.97
C ASP A 56 39.96 -12.44 27.63
N GLU A 57 38.73 -12.60 27.14
CA GLU A 57 38.44 -13.30 25.88
C GLU A 57 38.65 -12.43 24.63
N LEU A 58 38.96 -11.13 24.78
CA LEU A 58 39.18 -10.24 23.65
C LEU A 58 40.34 -10.75 22.75
N PRO A 59 40.18 -10.65 21.42
CA PRO A 59 41.19 -11.08 20.49
C PRO A 59 42.46 -10.22 20.64
N GLN A 60 43.63 -10.87 20.65
CA GLN A 60 44.92 -10.18 20.61
C GLN A 60 45.22 -9.77 19.17
N SER A 61 45.26 -8.48 18.91
CA SER A 61 45.72 -7.96 17.61
C SER A 61 47.19 -8.20 17.43
N GLY A 62 47.55 -9.21 16.63
CA GLY A 62 48.96 -9.47 16.28
C GLY A 62 49.51 -8.40 15.32
N SER A 63 50.68 -7.84 15.64
CA SER A 63 51.47 -7.04 14.71
C SER A 63 52.22 -7.95 13.72
N GLY A 64 52.23 -7.58 12.42
CA GLY A 64 53.02 -8.31 11.40
C GLY A 64 52.12 -9.10 10.40
N ARG A 65 52.76 -9.86 9.50
CA ARG A 65 52.12 -10.54 8.36
C ARG A 65 51.61 -11.97 8.64
N THR A 66 51.90 -12.53 9.83
CA THR A 66 51.69 -13.94 10.14
C THR A 66 50.25 -14.24 10.59
N VAL A 67 49.57 -15.23 9.99
CA VAL A 67 48.30 -15.77 10.42
C VAL A 67 48.53 -16.91 11.41
N MET A 68 47.95 -16.79 12.63
CA MET A 68 48.27 -17.71 13.73
C MET A 68 47.25 -18.86 13.91
N THR A 69 45.98 -18.64 13.63
CA THR A 69 44.90 -19.63 13.88
C THR A 69 44.06 -19.87 12.64
N ALA A 70 43.53 -21.10 12.51
CA ALA A 70 42.59 -21.49 11.45
C ALA A 70 41.16 -21.60 11.93
N GLU A 71 40.91 -21.51 13.24
CA GLU A 71 39.59 -21.67 13.84
C GLU A 71 38.92 -20.32 14.15
N PRO A 72 37.64 -20.18 13.89
CA PRO A 72 36.86 -19.01 14.30
C PRO A 72 36.73 -18.95 15.83
N LYS A 73 36.79 -17.74 16.40
CA LYS A 73 36.62 -17.51 17.83
C LYS A 73 35.31 -16.76 18.11
N PHE A 74 34.55 -17.25 19.08
CA PHE A 74 33.42 -16.56 19.63
C PHE A 74 33.84 -15.55 20.72
N VAL A 75 33.42 -14.31 20.62
CA VAL A 75 33.83 -13.23 21.52
C VAL A 75 32.59 -12.48 22.02
N PRO A 76 32.18 -12.60 23.28
CA PRO A 76 32.70 -13.60 24.23
C PRO A 76 32.24 -15.03 23.85
N GLU A 77 32.85 -16.05 24.45
CA GLU A 77 32.48 -17.46 24.21
C GLU A 77 31.04 -17.74 24.56
N GLU A 78 30.54 -17.24 25.69
CA GLU A 78 29.13 -17.16 26.05
C GLU A 78 28.57 -15.80 25.67
N ALA A 79 27.44 -15.74 24.92
CA ALA A 79 26.84 -14.48 24.50
C ALA A 79 26.57 -13.55 25.70
N ALA A 80 26.99 -12.29 25.56
CA ALA A 80 26.77 -11.27 26.58
C ALA A 80 25.30 -10.87 26.60
N GLN A 81 24.66 -10.99 27.77
CA GLN A 81 23.31 -10.51 28.00
C GLN A 81 23.34 -9.02 28.30
N ILE A 82 22.68 -8.22 27.49
CA ILE A 82 22.56 -6.77 27.65
C ILE A 82 21.11 -6.41 27.92
N GLN A 83 20.87 -5.64 28.98
CA GLN A 83 19.57 -5.05 29.27
C GLN A 83 19.55 -3.59 28.86
N LEU A 84 18.52 -3.20 28.10
CA LEU A 84 18.33 -1.81 27.72
C LEU A 84 17.43 -1.08 28.72
N GLU A 85 17.62 0.22 28.83
CA GLU A 85 16.65 1.10 29.51
C GLU A 85 15.27 0.93 28.83
N GLY A 86 14.29 0.42 29.58
CA GLY A 86 12.96 0.06 29.06
C GLY A 86 12.63 -1.43 29.08
N GLY A 87 13.56 -2.29 29.58
CA GLY A 87 13.30 -3.69 29.90
C GLY A 87 13.51 -4.70 28.78
N ALA A 88 13.89 -4.27 27.58
CA ALA A 88 14.27 -5.18 26.51
C ALA A 88 15.67 -5.78 26.80
N ALA A 89 15.78 -7.09 26.70
CA ALA A 89 17.06 -7.81 26.82
C ALA A 89 17.42 -8.47 25.50
N PHE A 90 18.70 -8.52 25.19
CA PHE A 90 19.22 -9.21 24.02
C PHE A 90 20.61 -9.83 24.29
N SER A 91 20.95 -10.83 23.50
CA SER A 91 22.25 -11.49 23.56
C SER A 91 23.17 -10.99 22.45
N VAL A 92 24.40 -10.63 22.77
CA VAL A 92 25.38 -10.19 21.78
C VAL A 92 26.60 -11.08 21.79
N ARG A 93 27.05 -11.45 20.60
CA ARG A 93 28.28 -12.19 20.41
C ARG A 93 28.89 -11.82 19.06
N LEU A 94 30.17 -11.53 19.03
CA LEU A 94 30.93 -11.39 17.79
C LEU A 94 31.68 -12.68 17.49
N ILE A 95 31.92 -12.94 16.22
CA ILE A 95 32.64 -14.14 15.79
C ILE A 95 33.82 -13.69 14.93
N ASP A 96 35.03 -13.91 15.45
CA ASP A 96 36.25 -13.58 14.75
C ASP A 96 36.65 -14.72 13.83
N CYS A 97 36.60 -14.48 12.53
CA CYS A 97 37.00 -15.44 11.51
C CYS A 97 38.43 -15.20 11.06
N VAL A 98 39.11 -16.26 10.70
CA VAL A 98 40.50 -16.16 10.14
C VAL A 98 40.51 -15.29 8.90
N GLY A 99 39.56 -15.52 8.00
CA GLY A 99 39.41 -14.77 6.76
C GLY A 99 40.14 -15.42 5.57
N TYR A 100 39.85 -14.86 4.41
CA TYR A 100 40.39 -15.32 3.13
C TYR A 100 41.85 -14.89 2.98
N MET A 101 42.68 -15.78 2.47
CA MET A 101 44.10 -15.53 2.32
C MET A 101 44.39 -14.50 1.23
N VAL A 102 45.42 -13.67 1.47
CA VAL A 102 45.87 -12.58 0.60
C VAL A 102 47.28 -12.86 0.16
N ARG A 103 47.66 -12.49 -1.04
CA ARG A 103 49.04 -12.56 -1.49
C ARG A 103 49.95 -11.74 -0.56
N GLY A 104 51.11 -12.29 -0.18
CA GLY A 104 52.01 -11.62 0.75
C GLY A 104 51.69 -11.80 2.24
N ALA A 105 50.58 -12.47 2.60
CA ALA A 105 50.37 -12.91 3.98
C ALA A 105 51.26 -14.10 4.31
N LEU A 106 51.91 -14.08 5.50
CA LEU A 106 52.78 -15.13 5.98
C LEU A 106 52.06 -16.14 6.84
N GLY A 107 52.58 -17.40 6.91
CA GLY A 107 52.01 -18.47 7.74
C GLY A 107 51.07 -19.44 7.00
N GLN A 108 50.98 -19.32 5.67
CA GLN A 108 50.26 -20.26 4.80
C GLN A 108 51.08 -21.52 4.47
N THR A 109 52.41 -21.38 4.51
CA THR A 109 53.34 -22.46 4.20
C THR A 109 54.26 -22.73 5.40
N GLU A 110 54.64 -23.99 5.55
CA GLU A 110 55.66 -24.49 6.50
C GLU A 110 56.59 -25.37 5.69
N ASP A 111 57.89 -25.07 5.71
CA ASP A 111 58.91 -25.77 4.92
C ASP A 111 58.59 -25.83 3.40
N ASP A 112 58.16 -24.72 2.81
CA ASP A 112 57.74 -24.58 1.39
C ASP A 112 56.57 -25.45 0.98
N GLN A 113 55.85 -26.08 1.92
CA GLN A 113 54.60 -26.82 1.68
C GLN A 113 53.40 -26.12 2.31
N PRO A 114 52.16 -26.35 1.79
CA PRO A 114 50.95 -25.82 2.43
C PRO A 114 50.88 -26.28 3.89
N ARG A 115 50.72 -25.32 4.81
CA ARG A 115 50.50 -25.65 6.23
C ARG A 115 49.22 -26.39 6.41
N MET A 116 49.29 -27.62 6.94
CA MET A 116 48.16 -28.50 7.19
C MET A 116 47.61 -28.26 8.60
N VAL A 117 46.27 -28.21 8.74
CA VAL A 117 45.58 -28.01 10.02
C VAL A 117 44.48 -29.02 10.19
N THR A 118 44.26 -29.45 11.43
CA THR A 118 43.11 -30.29 11.79
C THR A 118 41.92 -29.41 12.14
N THR A 119 40.75 -29.70 11.63
CA THR A 119 39.53 -28.96 11.89
C THR A 119 38.41 -29.90 12.40
N PRO A 120 37.44 -29.41 13.15
CA PRO A 120 36.28 -30.23 13.60
C PRO A 120 35.42 -30.77 12.46
N TRP A 121 35.64 -30.32 11.23
CA TRP A 121 34.75 -30.63 10.08
C TRP A 121 35.25 -31.77 9.19
N TYR A 122 36.54 -32.15 9.37
CA TYR A 122 37.16 -33.23 8.59
C TYR A 122 37.98 -34.15 9.49
N ASP A 123 37.95 -35.42 9.18
CA ASP A 123 38.72 -36.47 9.90
C ASP A 123 40.21 -36.53 9.48
N HIS A 124 40.62 -35.67 8.54
CA HIS A 124 41.99 -35.60 8.04
C HIS A 124 42.49 -34.12 8.01
N PRO A 125 43.77 -33.88 8.14
CA PRO A 125 44.31 -32.53 8.00
C PRO A 125 44.09 -31.98 6.59
N ILE A 126 43.66 -30.72 6.53
CA ILE A 126 43.45 -29.95 5.29
C ILE A 126 44.36 -28.72 5.24
N PRO A 127 44.61 -28.13 4.06
CA PRO A 127 45.36 -26.90 3.95
C PRO A 127 44.74 -25.77 4.79
N MET A 128 45.58 -25.00 5.48
CA MET A 128 45.12 -23.88 6.32
C MET A 128 44.25 -22.87 5.54
N THR A 129 44.54 -22.65 4.26
CA THR A 129 43.74 -21.79 3.37
C THR A 129 42.33 -22.31 3.23
N GLU A 130 42.16 -23.60 2.96
CA GLU A 130 40.87 -24.26 2.83
C GLU A 130 40.11 -24.28 4.16
N ALA A 131 40.79 -24.58 5.26
CA ALA A 131 40.19 -24.53 6.60
C ALA A 131 39.65 -23.12 6.95
N ALA A 132 40.39 -22.08 6.62
CA ALA A 132 39.99 -20.71 6.85
C ALA A 132 38.74 -20.30 6.05
N GLU A 133 38.65 -20.74 4.80
CA GLU A 133 37.49 -20.49 3.92
C GLU A 133 36.25 -21.21 4.41
N ILE A 134 36.36 -22.50 4.70
CA ILE A 134 35.25 -23.33 5.22
C ILE A 134 34.76 -22.79 6.57
N GLY A 135 35.71 -22.46 7.48
CA GLY A 135 35.35 -21.88 8.78
C GLY A 135 34.62 -20.54 8.64
N THR A 136 35.10 -19.68 7.74
CA THR A 136 34.42 -18.38 7.48
C THR A 136 33.00 -18.58 6.94
N ARG A 137 32.83 -19.44 5.97
CA ARG A 137 31.52 -19.73 5.39
C ARG A 137 30.53 -20.32 6.43
N LYS A 138 30.98 -21.27 7.23
CA LYS A 138 30.17 -21.88 8.30
C LYS A 138 29.77 -20.87 9.36
N VAL A 139 30.69 -20.01 9.79
CA VAL A 139 30.36 -18.93 10.74
C VAL A 139 29.22 -18.07 10.26
N ILE A 140 29.27 -17.65 9.01
CA ILE A 140 28.20 -16.81 8.48
C ILE A 140 26.91 -17.60 8.30
N ALA A 141 26.98 -18.78 7.70
CA ALA A 141 25.80 -19.58 7.41
C ALA A 141 25.05 -20.04 8.66
N GLU A 142 25.79 -20.56 9.66
CA GLU A 142 25.21 -21.30 10.78
C GLU A 142 25.19 -20.51 12.10
N HIS A 143 26.12 -19.60 12.31
CA HIS A 143 26.37 -18.98 13.62
C HIS A 143 26.11 -17.48 13.70
N SER A 144 25.97 -16.77 12.57
CA SER A 144 25.73 -15.34 12.58
C SER A 144 24.33 -14.97 12.13
N THR A 145 23.77 -13.92 12.74
CA THR A 145 22.51 -13.29 12.31
C THR A 145 22.77 -12.11 11.36
N ILE A 146 23.98 -11.53 11.46
CA ILE A 146 24.44 -10.37 10.70
C ILE A 146 25.87 -10.61 10.25
N GLY A 147 26.21 -10.17 9.03
CA GLY A 147 27.58 -10.16 8.50
C GLY A 147 28.20 -8.77 8.52
N ILE A 148 29.48 -8.69 8.90
CA ILE A 148 30.31 -7.51 8.67
C ILE A 148 31.54 -7.94 7.92
N VAL A 149 31.68 -7.49 6.67
CA VAL A 149 32.89 -7.70 5.86
C VAL A 149 33.84 -6.56 6.11
N ILE A 150 35.09 -6.87 6.53
CA ILE A 150 36.11 -5.84 6.70
C ILE A 150 37.15 -6.00 5.60
N THR A 151 37.29 -4.98 4.81
CA THR A 151 38.39 -4.81 3.82
C THR A 151 39.22 -3.57 4.14
N THR A 152 40.20 -3.23 3.31
CA THR A 152 41.11 -2.09 3.54
C THR A 152 41.48 -1.39 2.24
N ASP A 153 41.82 -0.12 2.34
CA ASP A 153 42.42 0.67 1.27
C ASP A 153 43.95 0.43 1.12
N GLY A 154 44.53 -0.46 1.95
CA GLY A 154 45.93 -0.77 1.98
C GLY A 154 46.77 0.12 2.93
N SER A 155 46.18 1.15 3.55
CA SER A 155 46.90 2.08 4.43
C SER A 155 47.29 1.49 5.79
N ILE A 156 46.59 0.47 6.25
CA ILE A 156 46.73 -0.10 7.61
C ILE A 156 47.71 -1.25 7.71
N SER A 157 48.31 -1.69 6.59
CA SER A 157 49.22 -2.82 6.54
C SER A 157 50.24 -2.64 5.41
N ASP A 158 51.32 -3.45 5.43
CA ASP A 158 52.33 -3.47 4.35
C ASP A 158 51.88 -4.23 3.09
N ILE A 159 50.64 -4.68 3.03
CA ILE A 159 50.09 -5.41 1.89
C ILE A 159 49.34 -4.41 1.00
N PRO A 160 49.72 -4.32 -0.31
CA PRO A 160 49.05 -3.39 -1.23
C PRO A 160 47.56 -3.71 -1.45
N ARG A 161 46.76 -2.68 -1.77
CA ARG A 161 45.30 -2.80 -1.99
C ARG A 161 44.98 -3.84 -3.06
N GLU A 162 45.79 -3.95 -4.09
CA GLU A 162 45.58 -4.84 -5.23
C GLU A 162 45.47 -6.32 -4.82
N ASP A 163 46.22 -6.71 -3.79
CA ASP A 163 46.27 -8.08 -3.30
C ASP A 163 45.00 -8.45 -2.50
N TYR A 164 44.18 -7.47 -2.10
CA TYR A 164 42.94 -7.68 -1.38
C TYR A 164 41.71 -7.86 -2.33
N LEU A 165 41.81 -7.50 -3.60
CA LEU A 165 40.68 -7.45 -4.53
C LEU A 165 39.97 -8.80 -4.72
N GLU A 166 40.73 -9.85 -5.01
CA GLU A 166 40.22 -11.20 -5.24
C GLU A 166 39.54 -11.81 -3.99
N PRO A 167 40.23 -11.81 -2.80
CA PRO A 167 39.59 -12.28 -1.57
C PRO A 167 38.38 -11.45 -1.12
N GLU A 168 38.40 -10.14 -1.35
CA GLU A 168 37.28 -9.25 -1.07
C GLU A 168 36.03 -9.61 -1.93
N GLU A 169 36.25 -9.73 -3.23
CA GLU A 169 35.17 -10.10 -4.15
C GLU A 169 34.57 -11.46 -3.77
N ARG A 170 35.40 -12.40 -3.44
CA ARG A 170 34.99 -13.76 -3.08
C ARG A 170 34.08 -13.76 -1.82
N VAL A 171 34.55 -13.11 -0.72
CA VAL A 171 33.77 -13.07 0.52
C VAL A 171 32.43 -12.34 0.34
N ILE A 172 32.41 -11.26 -0.42
CA ILE A 172 31.19 -10.49 -0.68
C ILE A 172 30.17 -11.35 -1.45
N ARG A 173 30.61 -12.04 -2.51
CA ARG A 173 29.72 -12.91 -3.30
C ARG A 173 29.16 -14.07 -2.48
N GLU A 174 29.98 -14.71 -1.65
CA GLU A 174 29.51 -15.79 -0.77
C GLU A 174 28.45 -15.32 0.23
N LEU A 175 28.58 -14.10 0.77
CA LEU A 175 27.54 -13.52 1.64
C LEU A 175 26.26 -13.19 0.89
N GLN A 176 26.37 -12.69 -0.32
CA GLN A 176 25.22 -12.42 -1.18
C GLN A 176 24.45 -13.71 -1.49
N GLU A 177 25.17 -14.80 -1.81
CA GLU A 177 24.56 -16.13 -2.05
C GLU A 177 23.83 -16.69 -0.81
N LEU A 178 24.34 -16.40 0.39
CA LEU A 178 23.71 -16.82 1.65
C LEU A 178 22.47 -15.99 2.01
N GLY A 179 22.24 -14.84 1.36
CA GLY A 179 21.09 -13.98 1.57
C GLY A 179 20.96 -13.39 2.98
N LYS A 180 22.06 -13.33 3.75
CA LYS A 180 22.08 -12.71 5.08
C LYS A 180 22.36 -11.21 5.00
N PRO A 181 21.77 -10.39 5.89
CA PRO A 181 22.06 -8.96 5.91
C PRO A 181 23.54 -8.73 6.28
N PHE A 182 24.26 -7.95 5.48
CA PHE A 182 25.64 -7.60 5.73
C PHE A 182 26.01 -6.24 5.14
N ILE A 183 27.08 -5.66 5.67
CA ILE A 183 27.70 -4.45 5.13
C ILE A 183 29.20 -4.67 4.96
N VAL A 184 29.83 -3.80 4.18
CA VAL A 184 31.29 -3.76 4.02
C VAL A 184 31.85 -2.57 4.80
N LEU A 185 32.86 -2.82 5.64
CA LEU A 185 33.65 -1.78 6.28
C LEU A 185 34.96 -1.65 5.55
N LEU A 186 35.27 -0.45 5.05
CA LEU A 186 36.56 -0.11 4.46
C LEU A 186 37.47 0.47 5.53
N ASN A 187 38.34 -0.34 6.09
CA ASN A 187 39.28 0.09 7.13
C ASN A 187 40.43 0.88 6.54
N SER A 188 40.57 2.13 6.96
CA SER A 188 41.55 3.10 6.50
C SER A 188 42.17 3.88 7.67
N GLU A 189 43.40 4.33 7.55
CA GLU A 189 44.00 5.29 8.49
C GLU A 189 43.26 6.64 8.45
N ASP A 190 42.78 7.06 7.25
CA ASP A 190 42.03 8.28 7.04
C ASP A 190 40.70 7.99 6.29
N PRO A 191 39.63 7.57 7.01
CA PRO A 191 38.35 7.21 6.43
C PRO A 191 37.59 8.39 5.78
N LYS A 192 37.98 9.62 6.08
CA LYS A 192 37.33 10.84 5.56
C LYS A 192 38.03 11.42 4.34
N SER A 193 39.15 10.84 3.89
CA SER A 193 39.84 11.31 2.70
C SER A 193 39.04 11.08 1.43
N ASP A 194 39.12 11.99 0.45
CA ASP A 194 38.42 11.87 -0.83
C ASP A 194 38.76 10.54 -1.55
N ARG A 195 39.99 10.05 -1.41
CA ARG A 195 40.43 8.78 -1.98
C ARG A 195 39.68 7.60 -1.35
N THR A 196 39.54 7.57 -0.02
CA THR A 196 38.87 6.49 0.71
C THR A 196 37.39 6.53 0.44
N LEU A 197 36.77 7.73 0.40
CA LEU A 197 35.37 7.91 0.05
C LEU A 197 35.06 7.47 -1.38
N ALA A 198 35.90 7.81 -2.34
CA ALA A 198 35.78 7.34 -3.73
C ALA A 198 35.86 5.81 -3.83
N LEU A 199 36.85 5.19 -3.15
CA LEU A 199 36.99 3.73 -3.12
C LEU A 199 35.80 3.05 -2.46
N ALA A 200 35.25 3.61 -1.38
CA ALA A 200 34.03 3.09 -0.75
C ALA A 200 32.82 3.16 -1.71
N GLY A 201 32.71 4.24 -2.49
CA GLY A 201 31.70 4.40 -3.55
C GLY A 201 31.86 3.36 -4.66
N ASP A 202 33.08 3.09 -5.09
CA ASP A 202 33.42 2.08 -6.11
C ASP A 202 33.02 0.67 -5.64
N ILE A 203 33.36 0.30 -4.39
CA ILE A 203 32.98 -0.98 -3.78
C ILE A 203 31.45 -1.09 -3.70
N ALA A 204 30.80 -0.05 -3.20
CA ALA A 204 29.34 -0.03 -3.06
C ALA A 204 28.64 -0.21 -4.41
N SER A 205 29.14 0.47 -5.45
CA SER A 205 28.57 0.40 -6.80
C SER A 205 28.83 -0.94 -7.49
N ARG A 206 30.05 -1.48 -7.33
CA ARG A 206 30.46 -2.75 -7.95
C ARG A 206 29.68 -3.95 -7.43
N TYR A 207 29.51 -4.01 -6.10
CA TYR A 207 28.90 -5.17 -5.44
C TYR A 207 27.44 -4.92 -5.01
N GLN A 208 26.90 -3.72 -5.25
CA GLN A 208 25.54 -3.33 -4.83
C GLN A 208 25.31 -3.55 -3.31
N VAL A 209 26.29 -3.18 -2.48
CA VAL A 209 26.28 -3.32 -1.03
C VAL A 209 26.61 -2.00 -0.35
N LYS A 210 26.19 -1.82 0.88
CA LYS A 210 26.62 -0.65 1.68
C LYS A 210 28.07 -0.80 2.07
N CYS A 211 28.90 0.17 1.69
CA CYS A 211 30.29 0.26 2.12
C CYS A 211 30.48 1.50 3.01
N VAL A 212 31.02 1.30 4.21
CA VAL A 212 31.23 2.36 5.20
C VAL A 212 32.74 2.46 5.49
N PRO A 213 33.39 3.60 5.18
CA PRO A 213 34.77 3.83 5.54
C PRO A 213 34.91 4.09 7.04
N VAL A 214 35.83 3.40 7.70
CA VAL A 214 36.04 3.48 9.14
C VAL A 214 37.53 3.38 9.49
N ASN A 215 37.91 3.82 10.68
CA ASN A 215 39.17 3.49 11.29
C ASN A 215 38.97 2.53 12.46
N CYS A 216 39.18 1.25 12.24
CA CYS A 216 38.91 0.22 13.25
C CYS A 216 39.74 0.41 14.55
N LEU A 217 40.87 1.07 14.49
CA LEU A 217 41.72 1.33 15.68
C LEU A 217 41.13 2.48 16.53
N ARG A 218 40.49 3.47 15.90
CA ARG A 218 39.94 4.68 16.53
C ARG A 218 38.41 4.67 16.57
N LEU A 219 37.82 3.50 16.50
CA LEU A 219 36.36 3.34 16.48
C LEU A 219 35.71 3.85 17.79
N GLU A 220 34.79 4.77 17.66
CA GLU A 220 34.05 5.37 18.76
C GLU A 220 32.61 4.85 18.83
N GLU A 221 31.86 5.20 19.88
CA GLU A 221 30.46 4.76 20.08
C GLU A 221 29.53 5.20 18.94
N GLU A 222 29.74 6.42 18.45
CA GLU A 222 28.94 6.97 17.34
C GLU A 222 29.16 6.19 16.04
N ASP A 223 30.42 5.83 15.74
CA ASP A 223 30.76 5.04 14.55
C ASP A 223 30.08 3.67 14.57
N VAL A 224 30.05 3.02 15.73
CA VAL A 224 29.35 1.73 15.88
C VAL A 224 27.85 1.90 15.70
N GLY A 225 27.28 2.98 16.20
CA GLY A 225 25.87 3.31 15.99
C GLY A 225 25.52 3.42 14.50
N GLU A 226 26.35 4.15 13.73
CA GLU A 226 26.13 4.29 12.28
C GLU A 226 26.34 2.96 11.52
N ILE A 227 27.33 2.13 11.93
CA ILE A 227 27.52 0.79 11.37
C ILE A 227 26.28 -0.08 11.59
N LEU A 228 25.77 -0.15 12.82
CA LEU A 228 24.59 -0.97 13.14
C LEU A 228 23.33 -0.46 12.44
N LYS A 229 23.19 0.85 12.32
CA LYS A 229 22.12 1.47 11.55
C LYS A 229 22.21 1.10 10.07
N ALA A 230 23.42 1.16 9.49
CA ALA A 230 23.62 0.74 8.10
C ALA A 230 23.24 -0.73 7.89
N VAL A 231 23.58 -1.61 8.85
CA VAL A 231 23.16 -3.03 8.81
C VAL A 231 21.63 -3.18 8.82
N LEU A 232 20.92 -2.37 9.61
CA LEU A 232 19.44 -2.42 9.65
C LEU A 232 18.79 -2.16 8.29
N TYR A 233 19.39 -1.30 7.48
CA TYR A 233 18.90 -1.03 6.11
C TYR A 233 19.14 -2.20 5.13
N GLU A 234 20.05 -3.13 5.45
CA GLU A 234 20.30 -4.33 4.66
C GLU A 234 19.36 -5.50 5.01
N PHE A 235 18.53 -5.35 6.05
CA PHE A 235 17.51 -6.36 6.33
C PHE A 235 16.42 -6.36 5.26
N PRO A 236 15.82 -7.53 4.98
CA PRO A 236 14.73 -7.61 4.02
C PRO A 236 13.53 -6.78 4.45
N MET A 237 12.90 -6.12 3.48
CA MET A 237 11.59 -5.51 3.65
C MET A 237 10.55 -6.62 3.90
N ARG A 238 9.70 -6.46 4.90
CA ARG A 238 8.61 -7.39 5.20
C ARG A 238 7.29 -6.95 4.63
N GLU A 239 6.99 -5.65 4.77
CA GLU A 239 5.71 -5.08 4.38
C GLU A 239 5.89 -3.62 3.98
N LEU A 240 5.16 -3.20 2.97
CA LEU A 240 5.06 -1.81 2.55
C LEU A 240 3.59 -1.42 2.43
N ASP A 241 3.14 -0.58 3.34
CA ASP A 241 1.81 0.00 3.31
C ASP A 241 1.76 1.19 2.36
N ILE A 242 0.94 1.11 1.32
CA ILE A 242 0.77 2.21 0.37
C ILE A 242 -0.61 2.83 0.54
N PHE A 243 -0.65 4.07 1.02
CA PHE A 243 -1.87 4.83 1.22
C PHE A 243 -2.24 5.61 -0.04
N LEU A 244 -3.34 5.22 -0.65
CA LEU A 244 -3.96 5.88 -1.79
C LEU A 244 -5.08 6.83 -1.33
N PRO A 245 -5.49 7.82 -2.15
CA PRO A 245 -6.71 8.58 -1.91
C PRO A 245 -7.93 7.66 -1.86
N SER A 246 -8.80 7.84 -0.86
CA SER A 246 -9.93 6.95 -0.58
C SER A 246 -10.93 6.79 -1.74
N TRP A 247 -11.00 7.77 -2.63
CA TRP A 247 -11.87 7.68 -3.81
C TRP A 247 -11.42 6.60 -4.81
N VAL A 248 -10.12 6.26 -4.83
CA VAL A 248 -9.58 5.18 -5.68
C VAL A 248 -10.13 3.83 -5.22
N ASP A 249 -10.26 3.64 -3.90
CA ASP A 249 -10.80 2.41 -3.32
C ASP A 249 -12.28 2.22 -3.68
N ALA A 250 -13.03 3.33 -3.80
CA ALA A 250 -14.44 3.32 -4.19
C ALA A 250 -14.68 2.92 -5.66
N LEU A 251 -13.64 2.96 -6.52
CA LEU A 251 -13.76 2.57 -7.92
C LEU A 251 -13.89 1.05 -8.07
N PRO A 252 -14.64 0.58 -9.08
CA PRO A 252 -14.66 -0.83 -9.46
C PRO A 252 -13.24 -1.38 -9.72
N GLY A 253 -13.00 -2.66 -9.43
CA GLY A 253 -11.67 -3.28 -9.56
C GLY A 253 -11.07 -3.19 -10.96
N GLU A 254 -11.92 -3.23 -11.99
CA GLU A 254 -11.52 -3.16 -13.41
C GLU A 254 -11.42 -1.72 -13.94
N HIS A 255 -11.64 -0.72 -13.09
CA HIS A 255 -11.57 0.68 -13.53
C HIS A 255 -10.17 1.03 -14.01
N PRO A 256 -9.98 1.63 -15.21
CA PRO A 256 -8.67 1.87 -15.81
C PRO A 256 -7.71 2.67 -14.91
N VAL A 257 -8.21 3.68 -14.21
CA VAL A 257 -7.42 4.48 -13.26
C VAL A 257 -6.91 3.62 -12.10
N LYS A 258 -7.76 2.79 -11.50
CA LYS A 258 -7.37 1.90 -10.39
C LYS A 258 -6.37 0.86 -10.86
N ALA A 259 -6.64 0.20 -11.97
CA ALA A 259 -5.74 -0.79 -12.56
C ALA A 259 -4.37 -0.17 -12.90
N GLY A 260 -4.34 1.00 -13.54
CA GLY A 260 -3.11 1.69 -13.89
C GLY A 260 -2.25 2.09 -12.69
N ILE A 261 -2.87 2.54 -11.59
CA ILE A 261 -2.16 2.87 -10.34
C ILE A 261 -1.57 1.60 -9.71
N TYR A 262 -2.34 0.52 -9.62
CA TYR A 262 -1.84 -0.75 -9.06
C TYR A 262 -0.73 -1.37 -9.90
N ASP A 263 -0.79 -1.25 -11.23
CA ASP A 263 0.28 -1.70 -12.10
C ASP A 263 1.55 -0.85 -11.94
N ALA A 264 1.42 0.46 -11.79
CA ALA A 264 2.55 1.35 -11.50
C ALA A 264 3.23 0.98 -10.16
N ILE A 265 2.43 0.74 -9.11
CA ILE A 265 2.92 0.26 -7.81
C ILE A 265 3.66 -1.06 -7.98
N ARG A 266 3.06 -2.05 -8.64
CA ARG A 266 3.66 -3.37 -8.84
C ARG A 266 4.99 -3.29 -9.59
N GLN A 267 5.07 -2.49 -10.64
CA GLN A 267 6.29 -2.30 -11.42
C GLN A 267 7.40 -1.58 -10.65
N SER A 268 7.04 -0.57 -9.87
CA SER A 268 8.01 0.20 -9.08
C SER A 268 8.56 -0.59 -7.90
N MET A 269 7.76 -1.52 -7.35
CA MET A 269 8.13 -2.34 -6.18
C MET A 269 8.67 -3.73 -6.56
N ALA A 270 8.77 -4.06 -7.84
CA ALA A 270 9.18 -5.40 -8.30
C ALA A 270 10.57 -5.82 -7.82
N GLU A 271 11.48 -4.86 -7.64
CA GLU A 271 12.87 -5.08 -7.22
C GLU A 271 13.12 -4.69 -5.76
N LEU A 272 12.06 -4.41 -4.98
CA LEU A 272 12.17 -4.03 -3.58
C LEU A 272 12.36 -5.27 -2.70
N HIS A 273 13.59 -5.52 -2.28
CA HIS A 273 13.95 -6.64 -1.40
C HIS A 273 14.43 -6.17 -0.03
N HIS A 274 15.18 -5.05 0.03
CA HIS A 274 15.78 -4.52 1.25
C HIS A 274 15.24 -3.13 1.58
N ILE A 275 15.31 -2.78 2.87
CA ILE A 275 14.84 -1.46 3.33
C ILE A 275 15.55 -0.30 2.61
N ARG A 276 16.85 -0.45 2.31
CA ARG A 276 17.65 0.57 1.61
C ARG A 276 17.11 0.95 0.23
N GLU A 277 16.32 0.08 -0.39
CA GLU A 277 15.83 0.24 -1.77
C GLU A 277 14.52 1.03 -1.83
N ILE A 278 13.90 1.27 -0.66
CA ILE A 278 12.57 1.90 -0.59
C ILE A 278 12.55 3.32 -1.17
N ASP A 279 13.60 4.12 -0.92
CA ASP A 279 13.68 5.49 -1.43
C ASP A 279 13.68 5.50 -2.97
N GLY A 280 14.46 4.61 -3.58
CA GLY A 280 14.50 4.43 -5.03
C GLY A 280 13.17 3.95 -5.61
N ALA A 281 12.54 2.96 -4.98
CA ALA A 281 11.27 2.40 -5.41
C ALA A 281 10.12 3.44 -5.33
N VAL A 282 10.03 4.18 -4.23
CA VAL A 282 9.02 5.22 -4.05
C VAL A 282 9.26 6.41 -5.00
N LYS A 283 10.52 6.78 -5.24
CA LYS A 283 10.86 7.81 -6.22
C LYS A 283 10.45 7.39 -7.64
N LYS A 284 10.76 6.15 -8.03
CA LYS A 284 10.34 5.58 -9.32
C LYS A 284 8.81 5.57 -9.47
N LEU A 285 8.09 5.28 -8.39
CA LEU A 285 6.63 5.36 -8.37
C LEU A 285 6.13 6.79 -8.60
N GLY A 286 6.78 7.79 -7.99
CA GLY A 286 6.46 9.21 -8.19
C GLY A 286 6.76 9.76 -9.60
N GLU A 287 7.54 9.07 -10.41
CA GLU A 287 7.81 9.43 -11.81
C GLU A 287 6.67 9.02 -12.78
N ASN A 288 5.66 8.28 -12.29
CA ASN A 288 4.51 7.88 -13.11
C ASN A 288 3.61 9.08 -13.41
N GLU A 289 3.20 9.23 -14.66
CA GLU A 289 2.37 10.36 -15.14
C GLU A 289 1.02 10.53 -14.43
N ASN A 290 0.49 9.43 -13.86
CA ASN A 290 -0.78 9.43 -13.13
C ASN A 290 -0.61 9.72 -11.62
N ILE A 291 0.60 9.93 -11.15
CA ILE A 291 0.92 10.17 -9.74
C ILE A 291 1.51 11.57 -9.61
N SER A 292 0.91 12.41 -8.77
CA SER A 292 1.45 13.75 -8.52
C SER A 292 2.61 13.74 -7.54
N GLU A 293 2.57 12.83 -6.57
CA GLU A 293 3.60 12.72 -5.54
C GLU A 293 3.55 11.33 -4.87
N ALA A 294 4.72 10.78 -4.56
CA ALA A 294 4.88 9.59 -3.73
C ALA A 294 5.91 9.87 -2.63
N LEU A 295 5.53 9.74 -1.37
CA LEU A 295 6.37 10.06 -0.21
C LEU A 295 6.38 8.92 0.80
N ILE A 296 7.54 8.62 1.34
CA ILE A 296 7.69 7.75 2.49
C ILE A 296 7.23 8.50 3.74
N THR A 297 6.28 7.96 4.48
CA THR A 297 5.74 8.56 5.70
C THR A 297 6.34 7.98 6.96
N ALA A 298 6.73 6.71 6.94
CA ALA A 298 7.38 6.05 8.06
C ALA A 298 8.23 4.86 7.59
N ILE A 299 9.30 4.57 8.32
CA ILE A 299 10.08 3.35 8.22
C ILE A 299 10.32 2.82 9.64
N ASP A 300 9.84 1.64 9.92
CA ASP A 300 10.15 0.91 11.15
C ASP A 300 11.24 -0.13 10.85
N LEU A 301 12.47 0.21 11.20
CA LEU A 301 13.64 -0.64 10.99
C LEU A 301 13.57 -1.95 11.80
N GLY A 302 12.90 -1.93 12.95
CA GLY A 302 12.77 -3.09 13.84
C GLY A 302 11.82 -4.15 13.29
N THR A 303 10.67 -3.76 12.78
CA THR A 303 9.70 -4.69 12.19
C THR A 303 9.93 -4.95 10.71
N GLY A 304 10.56 -4.01 10.00
CA GLY A 304 10.75 -4.04 8.55
C GLY A 304 9.52 -3.65 7.77
N VAL A 305 8.66 -2.87 8.40
CA VAL A 305 7.48 -2.30 7.81
C VAL A 305 7.78 -0.85 7.42
N ALA A 306 7.32 -0.45 6.26
CA ALA A 306 7.38 0.94 5.85
C ALA A 306 6.01 1.40 5.37
N ALA A 307 5.79 2.70 5.38
CA ALA A 307 4.57 3.31 4.91
C ALA A 307 4.88 4.41 3.89
N ALA A 308 4.17 4.40 2.78
CA ALA A 308 4.26 5.42 1.74
C ALA A 308 2.87 5.98 1.41
N ARG A 309 2.82 7.25 1.12
CA ARG A 309 1.60 7.93 0.68
C ARG A 309 1.75 8.33 -0.78
N VAL A 310 0.73 8.04 -1.55
CA VAL A 310 0.63 8.41 -2.96
C VAL A 310 -0.48 9.43 -3.12
N SER A 311 -0.17 10.54 -3.77
CA SER A 311 -1.11 11.59 -4.13
C SER A 311 -1.33 11.55 -5.64
N LEU A 312 -2.57 11.80 -6.07
CA LEU A 312 -2.97 11.82 -7.46
C LEU A 312 -3.38 13.24 -7.89
N PRO A 313 -3.26 13.58 -9.18
CA PRO A 313 -3.74 14.87 -9.69
C PRO A 313 -5.23 15.09 -9.39
N ARG A 314 -5.60 16.27 -8.91
CA ARG A 314 -7.00 16.60 -8.60
C ARG A 314 -7.91 16.53 -9.81
N GLU A 315 -7.39 16.88 -10.97
CA GLU A 315 -8.08 16.81 -12.25
C GLU A 315 -8.52 15.37 -12.58
N MET A 316 -7.72 14.38 -12.19
CA MET A 316 -8.05 12.97 -12.35
C MET A 316 -9.28 12.59 -11.50
N PHE A 317 -9.37 13.11 -10.27
CA PHE A 317 -10.53 12.89 -9.41
C PHE A 317 -11.83 13.43 -10.05
N TYR A 318 -11.83 14.70 -10.51
CA TYR A 318 -13.03 15.31 -11.10
C TYR A 318 -13.43 14.65 -12.41
N ARG A 319 -12.46 14.32 -13.27
CA ARG A 319 -12.73 13.57 -14.50
C ARG A 319 -13.37 12.22 -14.21
N THR A 320 -12.82 11.46 -13.28
CA THR A 320 -13.37 10.16 -12.87
C THR A 320 -14.75 10.30 -12.25
N LEU A 321 -14.96 11.33 -11.41
CA LEU A 321 -16.25 11.63 -10.81
C LEU A 321 -17.29 11.95 -11.88
N SER A 322 -16.93 12.76 -12.88
CA SER A 322 -17.82 13.11 -14.00
C SER A 322 -18.18 11.88 -14.83
N GLU A 323 -17.21 11.03 -15.15
CA GLU A 323 -17.42 9.77 -15.88
C GLU A 323 -18.36 8.83 -15.12
N GLN A 324 -18.20 8.68 -13.81
CA GLN A 324 -19.01 7.76 -13.01
C GLN A 324 -20.41 8.30 -12.69
N SER A 325 -20.54 9.61 -12.50
CA SER A 325 -21.81 10.22 -12.09
C SER A 325 -22.68 10.68 -13.28
N GLY A 326 -22.06 10.91 -14.45
CA GLY A 326 -22.70 11.52 -15.59
C GLY A 326 -22.92 13.04 -15.44
N PHE A 327 -22.38 13.65 -14.39
CA PHE A 327 -22.42 15.10 -14.17
C PHE A 327 -21.10 15.73 -14.60
N ASP A 328 -21.16 16.96 -15.08
CA ASP A 328 -19.96 17.74 -15.39
C ASP A 328 -19.50 18.44 -14.12
N VAL A 329 -18.33 18.01 -13.60
CA VAL A 329 -17.73 18.50 -12.35
C VAL A 329 -16.23 18.76 -12.62
N GLY A 330 -15.82 20.02 -12.67
CA GLY A 330 -14.44 20.42 -12.96
C GLY A 330 -13.62 20.76 -11.73
N ASP A 331 -14.26 21.19 -10.66
CA ASP A 331 -13.60 21.66 -9.44
C ASP A 331 -14.44 21.46 -8.16
N ASP A 332 -13.89 21.87 -7.00
CA ASP A 332 -14.57 21.82 -5.69
C ASP A 332 -15.85 22.66 -5.66
N GLY A 333 -15.91 23.78 -6.41
CA GLY A 333 -17.07 24.66 -6.49
C GLY A 333 -18.22 23.99 -7.21
N ASP A 334 -17.93 23.35 -8.35
CA ASP A 334 -18.91 22.57 -9.11
C ASP A 334 -19.46 21.42 -8.28
N LEU A 335 -18.57 20.70 -7.59
CA LEU A 335 -18.97 19.59 -6.71
C LEU A 335 -19.88 20.07 -5.58
N MET A 336 -19.56 21.18 -4.92
CA MET A 336 -20.37 21.75 -3.85
C MET A 336 -21.74 22.22 -4.37
N SER A 337 -21.77 22.88 -5.55
CA SER A 337 -23.00 23.31 -6.21
C SER A 337 -23.89 22.12 -6.58
N LEU A 338 -23.29 21.08 -7.14
CA LEU A 338 -23.98 19.84 -7.50
C LEU A 338 -24.60 19.16 -6.28
N LEU A 339 -23.81 18.98 -5.20
CA LEU A 339 -24.29 18.35 -3.96
C LEU A 339 -25.43 19.16 -3.34
N THR A 340 -25.35 20.49 -3.34
CA THR A 340 -26.42 21.35 -2.85
C THR A 340 -27.72 21.18 -3.67
N LYS A 341 -27.62 21.14 -5.00
CA LYS A 341 -28.75 20.89 -5.88
C LYS A 341 -29.34 19.48 -5.65
N LEU A 342 -28.48 18.46 -5.57
CA LEU A 342 -28.92 17.10 -5.33
C LEU A 342 -29.56 16.92 -3.95
N ALA A 343 -29.11 17.62 -2.93
CA ALA A 343 -29.74 17.63 -1.61
C ALA A 343 -31.18 18.17 -1.68
N GLY A 344 -31.40 19.24 -2.43
CA GLY A 344 -32.73 19.77 -2.69
C GLY A 344 -33.61 18.76 -3.46
N VAL A 345 -33.11 18.21 -4.56
CA VAL A 345 -33.80 17.19 -5.34
C VAL A 345 -34.12 15.96 -4.49
N LYS A 346 -33.18 15.50 -3.65
CA LYS A 346 -33.41 14.38 -2.74
C LYS A 346 -34.52 14.67 -1.75
N THR A 347 -34.54 15.85 -1.17
CA THR A 347 -35.61 16.25 -0.22
C THR A 347 -36.97 16.18 -0.87
N GLU A 348 -37.13 16.70 -2.10
CA GLU A 348 -38.41 16.63 -2.84
C GLU A 348 -38.74 15.19 -3.28
N TYR A 349 -37.73 14.41 -3.70
CA TYR A 349 -37.94 13.02 -4.07
C TYR A 349 -38.37 12.16 -2.87
N ASP A 350 -37.76 12.35 -1.70
CA ASP A 350 -38.09 11.59 -0.49
C ASP A 350 -39.57 11.79 -0.08
N LYS A 351 -40.15 12.98 -0.33
CA LYS A 351 -41.60 13.25 -0.09
C LYS A 351 -42.49 12.35 -0.95
N VAL A 352 -42.10 12.07 -2.18
CA VAL A 352 -42.93 11.36 -3.15
C VAL A 352 -42.53 9.89 -3.38
N ALA A 353 -41.36 9.47 -2.88
CA ALA A 353 -40.79 8.16 -3.15
C ALA A 353 -41.68 6.99 -2.71
N GLY A 354 -42.35 7.12 -1.57
CA GLY A 354 -43.33 6.14 -1.07
C GLY A 354 -44.49 5.99 -2.04
N ALA A 355 -45.13 7.12 -2.38
CA ALA A 355 -46.26 7.14 -3.31
C ALA A 355 -45.90 6.60 -4.70
N LEU A 356 -44.70 6.90 -5.21
CA LEU A 356 -44.19 6.34 -6.47
C LEU A 356 -44.03 4.82 -6.43
N ARG A 357 -43.57 4.27 -5.29
CA ARG A 357 -43.50 2.83 -5.09
C ARG A 357 -44.87 2.19 -5.12
N ASP A 358 -45.82 2.75 -4.34
CA ASP A 358 -47.17 2.27 -4.26
C ASP A 358 -47.89 2.29 -5.64
N VAL A 359 -47.68 3.36 -6.43
CA VAL A 359 -48.17 3.45 -7.81
C VAL A 359 -47.64 2.33 -8.70
N ARG A 360 -46.37 1.98 -8.57
CA ARG A 360 -45.79 0.90 -9.37
C ARG A 360 -46.33 -0.47 -8.99
N GLU A 361 -46.61 -0.70 -7.72
CA GLU A 361 -47.05 -1.99 -7.18
C GLU A 361 -48.59 -2.16 -7.30
N THR A 362 -49.36 -1.12 -6.98
CA THR A 362 -50.80 -1.20 -6.85
C THR A 362 -51.60 -0.38 -7.89
N GLY A 363 -50.90 0.49 -8.63
CA GLY A 363 -51.52 1.43 -9.55
C GLY A 363 -51.96 2.76 -8.90
N TYR A 364 -51.85 2.90 -7.57
CA TYR A 364 -52.27 4.08 -6.83
C TYR A 364 -51.36 4.40 -5.67
N GLY A 365 -50.96 5.67 -5.51
CA GLY A 365 -50.08 6.13 -4.44
C GLY A 365 -50.53 7.49 -3.89
N ILE A 366 -50.30 7.72 -2.59
CA ILE A 366 -50.67 8.94 -1.90
C ILE A 366 -49.45 9.55 -1.24
N VAL A 367 -49.22 10.82 -1.54
CA VAL A 367 -48.25 11.62 -0.77
C VAL A 367 -49.00 12.27 0.39
N VAL A 368 -48.65 11.86 1.60
CA VAL A 368 -49.25 12.39 2.83
C VAL A 368 -48.65 13.75 3.11
N PRO A 369 -49.44 14.80 3.40
CA PRO A 369 -48.94 16.13 3.70
C PRO A 369 -48.08 16.15 4.97
N GLY A 370 -47.01 16.95 4.96
CA GLY A 370 -46.19 17.20 6.13
C GLY A 370 -46.91 18.07 7.17
N ILE A 371 -46.36 18.11 8.38
CA ILE A 371 -46.93 18.94 9.48
C ILE A 371 -46.90 20.42 9.13
N ASP A 372 -45.95 20.86 8.36
CA ASP A 372 -45.74 22.21 7.85
C ASP A 372 -46.77 22.62 6.79
N GLU A 373 -47.44 21.66 6.16
CA GLU A 373 -48.52 21.89 5.18
C GLU A 373 -49.91 21.91 5.83
N LEU A 374 -50.01 21.55 7.12
CA LEU A 374 -51.26 21.55 7.87
C LEU A 374 -51.73 23.00 8.18
N LYS A 375 -52.92 23.35 7.77
CA LYS A 375 -53.59 24.62 8.12
C LYS A 375 -54.60 24.35 9.18
N LEU A 376 -54.44 24.96 10.35
CA LEU A 376 -55.41 24.90 11.42
C LEU A 376 -56.43 26.05 11.23
N GLU A 377 -57.76 25.71 11.20
CA GLU A 377 -58.83 26.68 11.20
C GLU A 377 -59.12 27.19 12.62
N GLU A 378 -59.80 28.34 12.75
CA GLU A 378 -60.15 28.88 14.05
C GLU A 378 -61.05 27.91 14.83
N PRO A 379 -60.81 27.73 16.16
CA PRO A 379 -61.62 26.87 16.98
C PRO A 379 -63.07 27.30 17.03
N GLU A 380 -64.01 26.40 16.77
CA GLU A 380 -65.46 26.64 16.84
C GLU A 380 -66.04 26.01 18.10
N ILE A 381 -66.96 26.73 18.77
CA ILE A 381 -67.78 26.16 19.86
C ILE A 381 -68.92 25.33 19.26
N MET A 382 -69.01 24.05 19.59
CA MET A 382 -70.11 23.18 19.18
C MET A 382 -70.93 22.78 20.38
N LYS A 383 -72.29 22.66 20.15
CA LYS A 383 -73.21 22.18 21.14
C LYS A 383 -73.75 20.84 20.68
N GLN A 384 -73.59 19.78 21.47
CA GLN A 384 -74.09 18.45 21.18
C GLN A 384 -74.80 17.85 22.41
N GLY A 385 -76.05 17.52 22.29
CA GLY A 385 -76.80 16.86 23.40
C GLY A 385 -76.85 17.64 24.73
N GLY A 386 -76.86 18.98 24.70
CA GLY A 386 -76.87 19.83 25.91
C GLY A 386 -75.50 20.12 26.49
N ARG A 387 -74.42 19.60 25.89
CA ARG A 387 -73.02 19.86 26.30
C ARG A 387 -72.34 20.74 25.29
N TYR A 388 -71.36 21.54 25.72
CA TYR A 388 -70.52 22.38 24.90
C TYR A 388 -69.13 21.70 24.70
N GLY A 389 -68.64 21.70 23.47
CA GLY A 389 -67.30 21.22 23.13
C GLY A 389 -66.60 22.22 22.21
N VAL A 390 -65.33 22.01 21.94
CA VAL A 390 -64.54 22.78 20.97
C VAL A 390 -64.27 21.88 19.78
N ARG A 391 -64.58 22.37 18.56
CA ARG A 391 -64.21 21.73 17.31
C ARG A 391 -62.94 22.38 16.80
N LEU A 392 -61.90 21.57 16.60
CA LEU A 392 -60.68 21.95 15.92
C LEU A 392 -60.72 21.33 14.51
N LYS A 393 -60.51 22.12 13.49
CA LYS A 393 -60.55 21.70 12.11
C LYS A 393 -59.19 22.00 11.47
N ALA A 394 -58.59 21.04 10.85
CA ALA A 394 -57.34 21.17 10.10
C ALA A 394 -57.56 20.73 8.66
N SER A 395 -56.90 21.37 7.74
CA SER A 395 -56.87 21.03 6.32
C SER A 395 -55.43 20.96 5.81
N ALA A 396 -55.18 20.06 4.88
CA ALA A 396 -53.91 19.93 4.19
C ALA A 396 -54.10 19.42 2.76
N PRO A 397 -53.26 19.83 1.82
CA PRO A 397 -53.27 19.29 0.48
C PRO A 397 -52.65 17.89 0.49
N SER A 398 -53.21 16.92 -0.19
CA SER A 398 -52.62 15.62 -0.50
C SER A 398 -52.37 15.48 -1.99
N ILE A 399 -51.33 14.77 -2.39
CA ILE A 399 -51.08 14.47 -3.81
C ILE A 399 -51.40 13.02 -4.05
N HIS A 400 -52.24 12.77 -5.07
CA HIS A 400 -52.63 11.44 -5.48
C HIS A 400 -52.04 11.11 -6.84
N MET A 401 -51.37 10.00 -6.94
CA MET A 401 -50.74 9.48 -8.14
C MET A 401 -51.47 8.24 -8.59
N ILE A 402 -51.85 8.20 -9.89
CA ILE A 402 -52.63 7.11 -10.47
C ILE A 402 -51.89 6.62 -11.72
N ARG A 403 -51.70 5.32 -11.82
CA ARG A 403 -51.23 4.69 -13.05
C ARG A 403 -52.43 4.40 -13.95
N ALA A 404 -52.40 4.92 -15.17
CA ALA A 404 -53.40 4.64 -16.20
C ALA A 404 -52.71 4.08 -17.44
N ASP A 405 -53.26 3.00 -17.98
CA ASP A 405 -52.75 2.42 -19.22
C ASP A 405 -53.38 3.17 -20.40
N ILE A 406 -52.54 3.66 -21.28
CA ILE A 406 -52.91 4.48 -22.43
C ILE A 406 -52.57 3.70 -23.70
N GLU A 407 -53.59 3.51 -24.53
CA GLU A 407 -53.46 2.83 -25.82
C GLU A 407 -53.42 3.85 -26.96
N THR A 408 -52.56 3.63 -27.95
CA THR A 408 -52.58 4.38 -29.18
C THR A 408 -52.50 3.43 -30.37
N ALA A 409 -53.19 3.76 -31.44
CA ALA A 409 -53.19 3.05 -32.71
C ALA A 409 -52.75 4.01 -33.82
N VAL A 410 -51.66 3.69 -34.43
CA VAL A 410 -51.15 4.42 -35.61
C VAL A 410 -51.56 3.65 -36.83
N SER A 411 -52.37 4.26 -37.71
CA SER A 411 -52.90 3.63 -38.91
C SER A 411 -52.42 4.37 -40.15
N PRO A 412 -51.20 4.12 -40.60
CA PRO A 412 -50.62 4.77 -41.77
C PRO A 412 -51.35 4.26 -43.03
N ILE A 413 -51.67 5.16 -43.92
CA ILE A 413 -52.24 4.81 -45.29
C ILE A 413 -51.04 4.48 -46.20
N VAL A 414 -50.93 3.21 -46.60
CA VAL A 414 -49.77 2.69 -47.36
C VAL A 414 -49.96 2.58 -48.86
N GLY A 415 -51.18 2.81 -49.34
CA GLY A 415 -51.49 2.74 -50.76
C GLY A 415 -52.61 1.73 -51.08
N ASN A 416 -52.38 0.80 -52.02
CA ASN A 416 -53.40 -0.20 -52.41
C ASN A 416 -53.32 -1.43 -51.47
N GLU A 417 -54.31 -2.34 -51.58
CA GLU A 417 -54.47 -3.53 -50.73
C GLU A 417 -53.25 -4.40 -50.69
N LYS A 418 -52.61 -4.66 -51.85
CA LYS A 418 -51.39 -5.48 -51.97
C LYS A 418 -50.21 -4.85 -51.27
N GLN A 419 -49.99 -3.54 -51.36
CA GLN A 419 -48.96 -2.81 -50.67
C GLN A 419 -49.15 -2.82 -49.15
N SER A 420 -50.38 -2.80 -48.68
CA SER A 420 -50.72 -2.93 -47.27
C SER A 420 -50.46 -4.33 -46.73
N GLU A 421 -50.77 -5.39 -47.52
CA GLU A 421 -50.44 -6.78 -47.19
C GLU A 421 -48.95 -7.00 -47.12
N ASP A 422 -48.19 -6.50 -48.09
CA ASP A 422 -46.71 -6.60 -48.10
C ASP A 422 -46.11 -5.90 -46.86
N MET A 423 -46.63 -4.74 -46.47
CA MET A 423 -46.21 -4.01 -45.29
C MET A 423 -46.51 -4.76 -43.98
N VAL A 424 -47.72 -5.35 -43.89
CA VAL A 424 -48.10 -6.17 -42.73
C VAL A 424 -47.17 -7.39 -42.61
N ASN A 425 -46.91 -8.09 -43.73
CA ASN A 425 -46.00 -9.23 -43.71
C ASN A 425 -44.59 -8.86 -43.31
N TYR A 426 -44.08 -7.72 -43.80
CA TYR A 426 -42.80 -7.19 -43.36
C TYR A 426 -42.72 -6.91 -41.84
N LEU A 427 -43.72 -6.20 -41.32
CA LEU A 427 -43.80 -5.89 -39.89
C LEU A 427 -43.96 -7.15 -39.04
N LEU A 428 -44.72 -8.17 -39.48
CA LEU A 428 -44.86 -9.44 -38.76
C LEU A 428 -43.54 -10.20 -38.70
N LEU A 429 -42.75 -10.24 -39.76
CA LEU A 429 -41.45 -10.86 -39.79
C LEU A 429 -40.45 -10.16 -38.84
N GLU A 430 -40.48 -8.83 -38.78
CA GLU A 430 -39.67 -8.05 -37.83
C GLU A 430 -40.17 -8.29 -36.38
N PHE A 431 -41.47 -8.41 -36.15
CA PHE A 431 -42.09 -8.65 -34.84
C PHE A 431 -41.71 -10.04 -34.26
N GLU A 432 -41.65 -11.09 -35.13
CA GLU A 432 -41.25 -12.44 -34.72
C GLU A 432 -39.74 -12.54 -34.43
N GLY A 433 -38.93 -11.64 -35.05
CA GLY A 433 -37.47 -11.62 -34.86
C GLY A 433 -37.03 -10.85 -33.61
N ASP A 434 -37.24 -9.54 -33.63
CA ASP A 434 -36.79 -8.64 -32.56
C ASP A 434 -37.70 -7.38 -32.54
N THR A 435 -38.62 -7.32 -31.58
CA THR A 435 -39.56 -6.20 -31.43
C THR A 435 -38.88 -4.84 -31.28
N SER A 436 -37.61 -4.81 -30.79
CA SER A 436 -36.83 -3.56 -30.63
C SER A 436 -36.53 -2.89 -31.97
N LYS A 437 -36.37 -3.67 -33.03
CA LYS A 437 -36.09 -3.16 -34.39
C LYS A 437 -37.28 -2.44 -35.01
N ILE A 438 -38.50 -2.86 -34.68
CA ILE A 438 -39.75 -2.19 -35.15
C ILE A 438 -39.76 -0.74 -34.69
N TRP A 439 -39.35 -0.45 -33.49
CA TRP A 439 -39.29 0.92 -32.97
C TRP A 439 -38.36 1.84 -33.77
N GLN A 440 -37.31 1.28 -34.37
CA GLN A 440 -36.37 2.01 -35.23
C GLN A 440 -36.76 2.01 -36.70
N SER A 441 -37.74 1.19 -37.10
CA SER A 441 -38.18 1.12 -38.49
C SER A 441 -38.72 2.48 -38.97
N ASN A 442 -38.31 2.87 -40.18
CA ASN A 442 -38.73 4.14 -40.77
C ASN A 442 -40.05 3.99 -41.45
N ILE A 443 -41.09 4.65 -40.91
CA ILE A 443 -42.43 4.71 -41.48
C ILE A 443 -42.69 6.16 -41.93
N PHE A 444 -42.69 6.39 -43.24
CA PHE A 444 -42.90 7.71 -43.83
C PHE A 444 -41.91 8.80 -43.42
N GLY A 445 -40.61 8.45 -43.35
CA GLY A 445 -39.55 9.43 -43.04
C GLY A 445 -39.34 9.71 -41.57
N ARG A 446 -40.06 9.03 -40.65
CA ARG A 446 -39.89 9.11 -39.20
C ARG A 446 -39.84 7.71 -38.59
N SER A 447 -39.15 7.55 -37.47
CA SER A 447 -39.17 6.26 -36.77
C SER A 447 -40.52 5.95 -36.20
N PHE A 448 -40.90 4.65 -36.14
CA PHE A 448 -42.16 4.24 -35.53
C PHE A 448 -42.26 4.73 -34.07
N HIS A 449 -41.17 4.71 -33.35
CA HIS A 449 -41.06 5.25 -31.99
C HIS A 449 -41.47 6.72 -31.92
N GLU A 450 -40.98 7.58 -32.85
CA GLU A 450 -41.35 9.01 -32.86
C GLU A 450 -42.82 9.23 -33.12
N VAL A 451 -43.40 8.49 -34.08
CA VAL A 451 -44.80 8.62 -34.41
C VAL A 451 -45.70 8.20 -33.26
N VAL A 452 -45.43 7.05 -32.62
CA VAL A 452 -46.18 6.57 -31.46
C VAL A 452 -46.03 7.50 -30.28
N SER A 453 -44.79 7.98 -30.02
CA SER A 453 -44.51 8.92 -28.92
C SER A 453 -45.27 10.24 -29.05
N ASP A 454 -45.29 10.80 -30.26
CA ASP A 454 -46.04 12.05 -30.54
C ASP A 454 -47.56 11.89 -30.35
N ASP A 455 -48.13 10.74 -30.80
CA ASP A 455 -49.58 10.50 -30.65
C ASP A 455 -49.92 10.26 -29.17
N LEU A 456 -49.13 9.48 -28.44
CA LEU A 456 -49.32 9.31 -27.00
C LEU A 456 -49.23 10.64 -26.23
N GLN A 457 -48.21 11.47 -26.53
CA GLN A 457 -48.10 12.79 -25.90
C GLN A 457 -49.28 13.68 -26.24
N THR A 458 -49.77 13.61 -27.48
CA THR A 458 -50.95 14.38 -27.92
C THR A 458 -52.17 13.95 -27.17
N LYS A 459 -52.43 12.66 -26.99
CA LYS A 459 -53.55 12.12 -26.20
C LYS A 459 -53.46 12.55 -24.74
N LEU A 460 -52.26 12.47 -24.12
CA LEU A 460 -52.03 12.90 -22.74
C LEU A 460 -52.32 14.40 -22.54
N LYS A 461 -51.90 15.24 -23.49
CA LYS A 461 -52.12 16.70 -23.44
C LYS A 461 -53.58 17.10 -23.72
N ARG A 462 -54.37 16.24 -24.38
CA ARG A 462 -55.75 16.51 -24.74
C ARG A 462 -56.75 16.34 -23.61
N MET A 463 -56.36 15.87 -22.41
CA MET A 463 -57.26 15.78 -21.28
C MET A 463 -57.80 17.17 -20.93
N PRO A 464 -59.13 17.44 -21.09
CA PRO A 464 -59.68 18.76 -20.88
C PRO A 464 -59.46 19.25 -19.46
N GLU A 465 -59.29 20.54 -19.30
CA GLU A 465 -59.07 21.16 -17.97
C GLU A 465 -60.26 20.90 -17.05
N ASP A 466 -61.47 20.93 -17.59
CA ASP A 466 -62.73 20.61 -16.85
C ASP A 466 -62.72 19.16 -16.35
N ALA A 467 -62.23 18.22 -17.15
CA ALA A 467 -62.15 16.82 -16.73
C ALA A 467 -61.15 16.64 -15.58
N ARG A 468 -59.95 17.31 -15.65
CA ARG A 468 -58.96 17.31 -14.57
C ARG A 468 -59.55 17.88 -13.27
N LYS A 469 -60.28 19.01 -13.37
CA LYS A 469 -60.93 19.65 -12.23
C LYS A 469 -62.03 18.77 -11.62
N LYS A 470 -62.85 18.14 -12.42
CA LYS A 470 -63.86 17.18 -11.95
C LYS A 470 -63.28 15.98 -11.24
N LEU A 471 -62.15 15.43 -11.74
CA LEU A 471 -61.44 14.34 -11.07
C LEU A 471 -60.92 14.78 -9.69
N GLN A 472 -60.33 15.98 -9.61
CA GLN A 472 -59.82 16.54 -8.36
C GLN A 472 -60.94 16.76 -7.34
N GLU A 473 -62.07 17.39 -7.76
CA GLU A 473 -63.25 17.62 -6.91
C GLU A 473 -63.87 16.30 -6.42
N THR A 474 -63.91 15.29 -7.30
CA THR A 474 -64.44 13.97 -6.95
C THR A 474 -63.57 13.27 -5.92
N LEU A 475 -62.24 13.27 -6.12
CA LEU A 475 -61.27 12.72 -5.14
C LEU A 475 -61.37 13.44 -3.80
N THR A 476 -61.40 14.77 -3.80
CA THR A 476 -61.55 15.58 -2.58
C THR A 476 -62.80 15.21 -1.81
N ARG A 477 -63.94 15.03 -2.50
CA ARG A 477 -65.21 14.63 -1.89
C ARG A 477 -65.15 13.21 -1.31
N ILE A 478 -64.60 12.26 -2.06
CA ILE A 478 -64.46 10.86 -1.61
C ILE A 478 -63.64 10.79 -0.32
N ILE A 479 -62.55 11.55 -0.27
CA ILE A 479 -61.63 11.55 0.89
C ILE A 479 -62.26 12.20 2.11
N ASN A 480 -62.96 13.33 1.93
CA ASN A 480 -63.54 14.10 3.06
C ASN A 480 -64.86 13.56 3.57
N GLU A 481 -65.73 13.03 2.68
CA GLU A 481 -67.12 12.61 3.02
C GLU A 481 -67.25 11.09 3.17
N GLY A 482 -66.21 10.34 2.75
CA GLY A 482 -66.25 8.87 2.69
C GLY A 482 -67.10 8.36 1.49
N SER A 483 -66.75 7.18 0.97
CA SER A 483 -67.43 6.53 -0.15
C SER A 483 -68.60 5.77 0.35
N GLY A 484 -69.80 6.46 0.51
CA GLY A 484 -71.07 5.83 0.85
C GLY A 484 -71.93 5.37 -0.34
N GLY A 485 -71.37 5.35 -1.56
CA GLY A 485 -72.16 5.01 -2.75
C GLY A 485 -71.35 4.82 -4.03
N LEU A 486 -72.03 4.46 -5.09
CA LEU A 486 -71.53 4.28 -6.45
C LEU A 486 -70.91 5.60 -6.93
N ILE A 487 -69.60 5.56 -7.24
CA ILE A 487 -68.85 6.71 -7.79
C ILE A 487 -69.08 6.70 -9.29
N CYS A 488 -69.93 7.63 -9.78
CA CYS A 488 -70.09 7.87 -11.18
C CYS A 488 -69.43 9.19 -11.56
N ILE A 489 -68.31 9.10 -12.31
CA ILE A 489 -67.63 10.26 -12.88
C ILE A 489 -68.18 10.45 -14.28
N ILE A 490 -69.13 11.40 -14.47
CA ILE A 490 -69.61 11.83 -15.79
C ILE A 490 -68.63 12.94 -16.25
N LEU A 491 -67.80 12.61 -17.22
CA LEU A 491 -66.86 13.54 -17.87
C LEU A 491 -67.57 14.42 -18.87
#